data_fac703ade60fd3e53a4a09c1f7ef88ae
#
_entry.id   fac703ade60fd3e53a4a09c1f7ef88ae
#
_cell.length_a   1.000
_cell.length_b   1.000
_cell.length_c   1.000
_cell.angle_alpha   90.00
_cell.angle_beta   90.00
_cell.angle_gamma   90.00
#
_symmetry.space_group_name_H-M   'P 1'
#
loop_
_entity.id
_entity.type
_entity.pdbx_description
1 polymer ?
#
loop_
_entity_poly.entity_id
_entity_poly.type
_entity_poly.pdbx_seq_one_letter_code
_entity_poly.pdbx_strand_id
1 'polypeptide(L)'
;MFEKVLVCLDGSALAEEILPYIAGDSRCFSKVILLKVIGIPGVSLPLGVPGEALGPVQTSAMLERLQQETEESPAYLEAKAQPLRDKGLDVECVVLQGIPSEAIIDYARDNQVGLIAIATHGHSGLRQIALGSTAEYLLKHSGLPVLMITPVKKRKTQR
;
A
#
# COMPACT_ATOMS: atom_id res chain seq x y z
N MET A 1 -7.93 16.25 -13.82
CA MET A 1 -6.66 16.35 -13.10
C MET A 1 -6.94 16.09 -11.63
N PHE A 2 -6.19 15.21 -11.00
CA PHE A 2 -6.29 14.98 -9.56
C PHE A 2 -5.23 15.83 -8.85
N GLU A 3 -5.63 16.56 -7.82
CA GLU A 3 -4.69 17.42 -7.11
C GLU A 3 -3.69 16.60 -6.28
N LYS A 4 -4.18 15.62 -5.53
CA LYS A 4 -3.36 14.73 -4.73
C LYS A 4 -3.66 13.27 -5.03
N VAL A 5 -2.63 12.46 -5.25
CA VAL A 5 -2.74 11.00 -5.35
C VAL A 5 -2.04 10.34 -4.16
N LEU A 6 -2.73 9.40 -3.52
CA LEU A 6 -2.21 8.56 -2.45
C LEU A 6 -1.81 7.21 -3.01
N VAL A 7 -0.53 6.89 -3.00
CA VAL A 7 0.03 5.64 -3.51
C VAL A 7 0.33 4.71 -2.35
N CYS A 8 -0.36 3.58 -2.30
CA CYS A 8 -0.24 2.61 -1.22
C CYS A 8 0.87 1.60 -1.51
N LEU A 9 1.89 1.58 -0.66
CA LEU A 9 3.03 0.66 -0.73
C LEU A 9 3.09 -0.18 0.56
N ASP A 10 3.48 -1.44 0.43
CA ASP A 10 3.62 -2.37 1.56
C ASP A 10 5.01 -2.98 1.69
N GLY A 11 5.97 -2.50 0.89
CA GLY A 11 7.33 -3.01 0.83
C GLY A 11 7.51 -4.17 -0.17
N SER A 12 6.45 -4.68 -0.78
CA SER A 12 6.53 -5.73 -1.78
C SER A 12 6.85 -5.19 -3.18
N ALA A 13 7.55 -5.98 -3.98
CA ALA A 13 7.79 -5.66 -5.39
C ALA A 13 6.47 -5.52 -6.19
N LEU A 14 5.43 -6.24 -5.79
CA LEU A 14 4.11 -6.13 -6.41
C LEU A 14 3.51 -4.74 -6.20
N ALA A 15 3.52 -4.23 -4.98
CA ALA A 15 2.98 -2.91 -4.67
C ALA A 15 3.71 -1.81 -5.46
N GLU A 16 5.00 -1.98 -5.71
CA GLU A 16 5.83 -1.03 -6.46
C GLU A 16 5.49 -0.95 -7.95
N GLU A 17 4.81 -1.96 -8.50
CA GLU A 17 4.38 -1.97 -9.91
C GLU A 17 3.42 -0.83 -10.27
N ILE A 18 2.82 -0.15 -9.28
CA ILE A 18 2.01 1.05 -9.50
C ILE A 18 2.84 2.28 -9.86
N LEU A 19 4.10 2.34 -9.41
CA LEU A 19 4.94 3.55 -9.55
C LEU A 19 5.19 3.98 -10.99
N PRO A 20 5.43 3.09 -11.98
CA PRO A 20 5.56 3.48 -13.38
C PRO A 20 4.32 4.20 -13.93
N TYR A 21 3.13 3.84 -13.49
CA TYR A 21 1.89 4.50 -13.92
C TYR A 21 1.77 5.91 -13.34
N ILE A 22 2.19 6.09 -12.09
CA ILE A 22 2.24 7.42 -11.46
C ILE A 22 3.31 8.31 -12.12
N ALA A 23 4.45 7.73 -12.46
CA ALA A 23 5.56 8.43 -13.11
C ALA A 23 5.31 8.75 -14.59
N GLY A 24 4.35 8.08 -15.23
CA GLY A 24 4.12 8.17 -16.67
C GLY A 24 3.51 9.48 -17.12
N ASP A 25 2.72 10.13 -16.29
CA ASP A 25 2.15 11.45 -16.59
C ASP A 25 2.22 12.38 -15.36
N SER A 26 3.37 13.02 -15.23
CA SER A 26 3.65 13.97 -14.13
C SER A 26 2.71 15.18 -14.12
N ARG A 27 1.94 15.42 -15.18
CA ARG A 27 0.98 16.53 -15.25
C ARG A 27 -0.40 16.19 -14.70
N CYS A 28 -0.66 14.91 -14.42
CA CYS A 28 -1.94 14.47 -13.87
C CYS A 28 -2.11 14.77 -12.38
N PHE A 29 -1.01 15.00 -11.66
CA PHE A 29 -1.01 15.17 -10.21
C PHE A 29 -0.19 16.38 -9.81
N SER A 30 -0.71 17.19 -8.88
CA SER A 30 0.07 18.28 -8.26
C SER A 30 0.96 17.73 -7.14
N LYS A 31 0.50 16.70 -6.44
CA LYS A 31 1.23 16.07 -5.35
C LYS A 31 1.02 14.56 -5.31
N VAL A 32 2.10 13.84 -5.09
CA VAL A 32 2.11 12.38 -4.87
C VAL A 32 2.44 12.11 -3.41
N ILE A 33 1.64 11.31 -2.74
CA ILE A 33 1.90 10.86 -1.37
C ILE A 33 2.18 9.36 -1.42
N LEU A 34 3.40 8.95 -1.08
CA LEU A 34 3.75 7.56 -0.90
C LEU A 34 3.45 7.16 0.54
N LEU A 35 2.48 6.29 0.72
CA LEU A 35 2.02 5.84 2.04
C LEU A 35 2.38 4.38 2.26
N LYS A 36 2.99 4.09 3.41
CA LYS A 36 3.12 2.74 3.94
C LYS A 36 2.44 2.65 5.31
N VAL A 37 1.55 1.68 5.45
CA VAL A 37 0.92 1.37 6.74
C VAL A 37 1.54 0.12 7.32
N ILE A 38 2.08 0.23 8.52
CA ILE A 38 2.63 -0.88 9.29
C ILE A 38 1.47 -1.49 10.07
N GLY A 39 1.14 -2.74 9.75
CA GLY A 39 0.06 -3.46 10.40
C GLY A 39 0.35 -3.74 11.88
N ILE A 40 -0.61 -3.51 12.75
CA ILE A 40 -0.50 -3.87 14.17
C ILE A 40 -0.81 -5.36 14.31
N PRO A 41 0.13 -6.16 14.80
CA PRO A 41 -0.08 -7.57 15.04
C PRO A 41 -1.25 -7.81 16.03
N GLY A 42 -2.13 -8.72 15.70
CA GLY A 42 -3.28 -9.08 16.56
C GLY A 42 -4.57 -8.28 16.34
N VAL A 43 -4.54 -7.19 15.58
CA VAL A 43 -5.75 -6.39 15.27
C VAL A 43 -6.46 -6.88 14.01
N SER A 44 -5.78 -7.65 13.16
CA SER A 44 -6.32 -8.16 11.89
C SER A 44 -6.86 -9.60 11.98
N LEU A 45 -7.14 -10.12 13.15
CA LEU A 45 -7.78 -11.44 13.28
C LEU A 45 -9.27 -11.31 12.91
N PRO A 46 -9.79 -12.13 11.98
CA PRO A 46 -11.23 -12.20 11.75
C PRO A 46 -11.93 -12.53 13.06
N LEU A 47 -12.96 -11.78 13.42
CA LEU A 47 -13.85 -12.10 14.52
C LEU A 47 -14.34 -13.55 14.37
N GLY A 48 -13.91 -14.45 15.26
CA GLY A 48 -14.36 -15.83 15.27
C GLY A 48 -13.30 -16.91 15.47
N VAL A 49 -12.01 -16.56 15.45
CA VAL A 49 -10.96 -17.49 15.88
C VAL A 49 -10.69 -17.23 17.36
N PRO A 50 -10.88 -18.20 18.28
CA PRO A 50 -10.44 -18.06 19.65
C PRO A 50 -8.94 -17.76 19.64
N GLY A 51 -8.54 -16.56 20.05
CA GLY A 51 -7.15 -16.17 20.11
C GLY A 51 -6.42 -17.08 21.08
N GLU A 52 -5.60 -18.00 20.58
CA GLU A 52 -4.53 -18.53 21.41
C GLU A 52 -3.67 -17.34 21.82
N ALA A 53 -3.58 -17.09 23.11
CA ALA A 53 -2.73 -16.04 23.63
C ALA A 53 -1.29 -16.33 23.14
N LEU A 54 -0.77 -15.41 22.33
CA LEU A 54 0.61 -15.52 21.84
C LEU A 54 1.54 -15.59 23.04
N GLY A 55 2.39 -16.62 23.11
CA GLY A 55 3.35 -16.77 24.19
C GLY A 55 4.36 -15.62 24.21
N PRO A 56 5.07 -15.41 25.36
CA PRO A 56 6.03 -14.29 25.53
C PRO A 56 7.11 -14.20 24.43
N VAL A 57 7.57 -15.32 23.92
CA VAL A 57 8.60 -15.37 22.87
C VAL A 57 8.04 -14.89 21.51
N GLN A 58 6.82 -15.24 21.18
CA GLN A 58 6.17 -14.80 19.95
C GLN A 58 5.87 -13.29 20.02
N THR A 59 5.53 -12.78 21.18
CA THR A 59 5.30 -11.35 21.40
C THR A 59 6.58 -10.54 21.24
N SER A 60 7.74 -11.03 21.75
CA SER A 60 9.02 -10.34 21.59
C SER A 60 9.47 -10.29 20.13
N ALA A 61 9.45 -11.41 19.41
CA ALA A 61 9.80 -11.46 17.98
C ALA A 61 8.91 -10.56 17.13
N MET A 62 7.65 -10.45 17.49
CA MET A 62 6.67 -9.62 16.83
C MET A 62 6.92 -8.12 17.08
N LEU A 63 7.26 -7.74 18.31
CA LEU A 63 7.64 -6.37 18.64
C LEU A 63 8.93 -5.95 17.96
N GLU A 64 9.93 -6.82 17.89
CA GLU A 64 11.18 -6.58 17.19
C GLU A 64 10.93 -6.34 15.68
N ARG A 65 10.07 -7.13 15.05
CA ARG A 65 9.69 -6.95 13.66
C ARG A 65 8.99 -5.62 13.43
N LEU A 66 8.06 -5.25 14.29
CA LEU A 66 7.33 -3.99 14.23
C LEU A 66 8.29 -2.80 14.37
N GLN A 67 9.23 -2.89 15.29
CA GLN A 67 10.24 -1.86 15.50
C GLN A 67 11.15 -1.74 14.27
N GLN A 68 11.67 -2.85 13.76
CA GLN A 68 12.51 -2.87 12.57
C GLN A 68 11.76 -2.27 11.37
N GLU A 69 10.53 -2.68 11.14
CA GLU A 69 9.72 -2.16 10.04
C GLU A 69 9.45 -0.66 10.18
N THR A 70 9.25 -0.18 11.41
CA THR A 70 9.07 1.24 11.70
C THR A 70 10.34 2.04 11.40
N GLU A 71 11.50 1.50 11.73
CA GLU A 71 12.80 2.16 11.50
C GLU A 71 13.19 2.17 10.02
N GLU A 72 12.89 1.10 9.27
CA GLU A 72 13.28 0.94 7.86
C GLU A 72 12.31 1.59 6.86
N SER A 73 11.04 1.74 7.21
CA SER A 73 10.00 2.20 6.29
C SER A 73 10.22 3.62 5.75
N PRO A 74 10.70 4.61 6.52
CA PRO A 74 10.99 5.93 5.98
C PRO A 74 12.05 5.91 4.88
N ALA A 75 13.16 5.20 5.09
CA ALA A 75 14.23 5.07 4.10
C ALA A 75 13.76 4.33 2.84
N TYR A 76 12.92 3.31 3.01
CA TYR A 76 12.29 2.60 1.90
C TYR A 76 11.44 3.55 1.03
N LEU A 77 10.56 4.34 1.65
CA LEU A 77 9.72 5.28 0.90
C LEU A 77 10.55 6.37 0.21
N GLU A 78 11.57 6.91 0.88
CA GLU A 78 12.45 7.91 0.29
C GLU A 78 13.19 7.37 -0.95
N ALA A 79 13.66 6.12 -0.91
CA ALA A 79 14.28 5.48 -2.07
C ALA A 79 13.29 5.34 -3.25
N LYS A 80 12.00 5.12 -2.98
CA LYS A 80 10.95 5.05 -4.01
C LYS A 80 10.50 6.44 -4.48
N ALA A 81 10.59 7.45 -3.64
CA ALA A 81 10.23 8.83 -3.96
C ALA A 81 11.25 9.50 -4.89
N GLN A 82 12.54 9.19 -4.73
CA GLN A 82 13.60 9.88 -5.47
C GLN A 82 13.43 9.82 -6.99
N PRO A 83 13.17 8.65 -7.62
CA PRO A 83 12.94 8.58 -9.07
C PRO A 83 11.72 9.36 -9.56
N LEU A 84 10.72 9.56 -8.71
CA LEU A 84 9.54 10.36 -9.02
C LEU A 84 9.86 11.86 -8.93
N ARG A 85 10.62 12.27 -7.91
CA ARG A 85 11.11 13.65 -7.77
C ARG A 85 12.03 14.04 -8.91
N ASP A 86 12.89 13.12 -9.38
CA ASP A 86 13.78 13.34 -10.54
C ASP A 86 12.99 13.61 -11.83
N LYS A 87 11.74 13.17 -11.89
CA LYS A 87 10.80 13.48 -12.98
C LYS A 87 9.98 14.75 -12.74
N GLY A 88 10.26 15.48 -11.69
CA GLY A 88 9.61 16.76 -11.37
C GLY A 88 8.31 16.65 -10.57
N LEU A 89 8.00 15.47 -10.00
CA LEU A 89 6.83 15.31 -9.12
C LEU A 89 7.14 15.82 -7.71
N ASP A 90 6.16 16.50 -7.09
CA ASP A 90 6.19 16.77 -5.65
C ASP A 90 5.77 15.51 -4.90
N VAL A 91 6.70 14.91 -4.15
CA VAL A 91 6.49 13.63 -3.47
C VAL A 91 6.71 13.75 -1.98
N GLU A 92 5.68 13.39 -1.22
CA GLU A 92 5.71 13.25 0.23
C GLU A 92 5.71 11.76 0.62
N CYS A 93 6.47 11.41 1.66
CA CYS A 93 6.54 10.07 2.22
C CYS A 93 5.89 10.03 3.58
N VAL A 94 4.97 9.08 3.81
CA VAL A 94 4.21 8.95 5.05
C VAL A 94 4.21 7.51 5.51
N VAL A 95 4.56 7.28 6.77
CA VAL A 95 4.46 5.98 7.43
C VAL A 95 3.43 6.08 8.55
N LEU A 96 2.46 5.21 8.54
CA LEU A 96 1.43 5.10 9.57
C LEU A 96 1.46 3.70 10.21
N GLN A 97 0.91 3.58 11.40
CA GLN A 97 0.64 2.32 12.06
C GLN A 97 -0.86 2.14 12.22
N GLY A 98 -1.34 0.91 12.03
CA GLY A 98 -2.75 0.62 12.20
C GLY A 98 -3.26 -0.51 11.30
N ILE A 99 -4.57 -0.54 11.14
CA ILE A 99 -5.24 -1.41 10.15
C ILE A 99 -5.09 -0.74 8.79
N PRO A 100 -4.39 -1.36 7.81
CA PRO A 100 -4.07 -0.69 6.55
C PRO A 100 -5.26 -0.07 5.82
N SER A 101 -6.36 -0.80 5.71
CA SER A 101 -7.57 -0.33 5.01
C SER A 101 -8.19 0.90 5.66
N GLU A 102 -8.26 0.94 6.98
CA GLU A 102 -8.82 2.06 7.75
C GLU A 102 -7.86 3.25 7.74
N ALA A 103 -6.58 3.01 8.02
CA ALA A 103 -5.56 4.06 8.05
C ALA A 103 -5.44 4.79 6.70
N ILE A 104 -5.55 4.06 5.59
CA ILE A 104 -5.54 4.65 4.24
C ILE A 104 -6.74 5.57 4.03
N ILE A 105 -7.95 5.13 4.40
CA ILE A 105 -9.18 5.92 4.22
C ILE A 105 -9.16 7.16 5.10
N ASP A 106 -8.80 7.01 6.36
CA ASP A 106 -8.74 8.13 7.29
C ASP A 106 -7.71 9.17 6.84
N TYR A 107 -6.52 8.72 6.46
CA TYR A 107 -5.50 9.62 5.91
C TYR A 107 -5.97 10.33 4.64
N ALA A 108 -6.59 9.59 3.71
CA ALA A 108 -7.07 10.16 2.44
C ALA A 108 -8.13 11.24 2.68
N ARG A 109 -9.05 11.01 3.59
CA ARG A 109 -10.08 11.98 3.97
C ARG A 109 -9.48 13.21 4.62
N ASP A 110 -8.63 13.03 5.63
CA ASP A 110 -8.09 14.13 6.44
C ASP A 110 -7.11 15.01 5.64
N ASN A 111 -6.50 14.47 4.59
CA ASN A 111 -5.56 15.17 3.71
C ASN A 111 -6.12 15.56 2.35
N GLN A 112 -7.44 15.41 2.14
CA GLN A 112 -8.13 15.81 0.91
C GLN A 112 -7.52 15.15 -0.34
N VAL A 113 -7.26 13.86 -0.26
CA VAL A 113 -6.77 13.06 -1.38
C VAL A 113 -7.86 12.93 -2.45
N GLY A 114 -7.50 13.10 -3.71
CA GLY A 114 -8.43 13.01 -4.84
C GLY A 114 -8.44 11.63 -5.52
N LEU A 115 -7.38 10.84 -5.36
CA LEU A 115 -7.22 9.52 -5.98
C LEU A 115 -6.39 8.61 -5.07
N ILE A 116 -6.84 7.38 -4.88
CA ILE A 116 -6.05 6.31 -4.26
C ILE A 116 -5.48 5.42 -5.36
N ALA A 117 -4.19 5.10 -5.33
CA ALA A 117 -3.53 4.22 -6.26
C ALA A 117 -2.93 3.00 -5.54
N ILE A 118 -3.26 1.80 -6.00
CA ILE A 118 -2.86 0.55 -5.36
C ILE A 118 -2.62 -0.55 -6.40
N ALA A 119 -1.59 -1.37 -6.19
CA ALA A 119 -1.41 -2.61 -6.91
C ALA A 119 -1.94 -3.79 -6.09
N THR A 120 -2.58 -4.74 -6.74
CA THR A 120 -3.13 -5.93 -6.09
C THR A 120 -2.74 -7.19 -6.85
N HIS A 121 -2.77 -8.34 -6.17
CA HIS A 121 -2.50 -9.61 -6.80
C HIS A 121 -3.58 -9.97 -7.82
N GLY A 122 -3.18 -10.12 -9.09
CA GLY A 122 -3.97 -10.84 -10.06
C GLY A 122 -3.72 -12.34 -9.86
N HIS A 123 -4.75 -13.11 -9.53
CA HIS A 123 -4.61 -14.56 -9.49
C HIS A 123 -4.46 -15.10 -10.90
N SER A 124 -3.25 -15.55 -11.25
CA SER A 124 -3.07 -16.44 -12.39
C SER A 124 -3.60 -17.83 -12.00
N GLY A 125 -4.77 -18.21 -12.50
CA GLY A 125 -5.20 -19.61 -12.55
C GLY A 125 -6.46 -20.01 -11.78
N LEU A 126 -7.10 -19.16 -10.98
CA LEU A 126 -8.39 -19.46 -10.35
C LEU A 126 -9.46 -18.47 -10.83
N ARG A 127 -10.66 -18.97 -11.08
CA ARG A 127 -11.81 -18.25 -11.65
C ARG A 127 -12.40 -17.15 -10.76
N GLN A 128 -11.75 -16.79 -9.66
CA GLN A 128 -12.14 -15.69 -8.78
C GLN A 128 -10.98 -14.71 -8.66
N ILE A 129 -11.22 -13.49 -9.10
CA ILE A 129 -10.31 -12.36 -8.90
C ILE A 129 -10.43 -11.96 -7.42
N ALA A 130 -9.53 -12.46 -6.59
CA ALA A 130 -9.41 -11.97 -5.23
C ALA A 130 -8.60 -10.66 -5.28
N LEU A 131 -9.25 -9.54 -5.05
CA LEU A 131 -8.63 -8.20 -5.07
C LEU A 131 -7.69 -7.95 -3.89
N GLY A 132 -7.65 -8.85 -2.90
CA GLY A 132 -7.03 -8.61 -1.61
C GLY A 132 -7.94 -7.79 -0.67
N SER A 133 -7.83 -8.06 0.62
CA SER A 133 -8.72 -7.47 1.63
C SER A 133 -8.66 -5.93 1.67
N THR A 134 -7.46 -5.36 1.59
CA THR A 134 -7.28 -3.90 1.60
C THR A 134 -7.87 -3.25 0.36
N ALA A 135 -7.55 -3.76 -0.83
CA ALA A 135 -8.06 -3.20 -2.09
C ALA A 135 -9.59 -3.29 -2.18
N GLU A 136 -10.18 -4.40 -1.77
CA GLU A 136 -11.64 -4.58 -1.75
C GLU A 136 -12.30 -3.61 -0.76
N TYR A 137 -11.72 -3.43 0.41
CA TYR A 137 -12.23 -2.48 1.41
C TYR A 137 -12.16 -1.04 0.91
N LEU A 138 -11.07 -0.64 0.27
CA LEU A 138 -10.91 0.70 -0.31
C LEU A 138 -11.97 0.97 -1.39
N LEU A 139 -12.23 0.01 -2.28
CA LEU A 139 -13.26 0.14 -3.32
C LEU A 139 -14.66 0.33 -2.75
N LYS A 140 -14.96 -0.34 -1.64
CA LYS A 140 -16.30 -0.29 -1.03
C LYS A 140 -16.51 0.92 -0.12
N HIS A 141 -15.46 1.42 0.51
CA HIS A 141 -15.61 2.34 1.65
C HIS A 141 -14.88 3.69 1.49
N SER A 142 -13.97 3.85 0.54
CA SER A 142 -13.21 5.10 0.42
C SER A 142 -14.06 6.28 -0.07
N GLY A 143 -15.06 6.02 -0.89
CA GLY A 143 -15.83 7.09 -1.56
C GLY A 143 -14.99 7.90 -2.57
N LEU A 144 -13.78 7.48 -2.86
CA LEU A 144 -12.83 8.14 -3.76
C LEU A 144 -12.58 7.29 -5.02
N PRO A 145 -12.19 7.91 -6.13
CA PRO A 145 -11.60 7.19 -7.26
C PRO A 145 -10.42 6.33 -6.81
N VAL A 146 -10.37 5.08 -7.29
CA VAL A 146 -9.28 4.14 -7.00
C VAL A 146 -8.67 3.68 -8.32
N LEU A 147 -7.39 3.98 -8.52
CA LEU A 147 -6.58 3.41 -9.58
C LEU A 147 -6.01 2.09 -9.08
N MET A 148 -6.45 1.00 -9.67
CA MET A 148 -5.99 -0.33 -9.31
C MET A 148 -5.30 -1.00 -10.48
N ILE A 149 -4.12 -1.53 -10.24
CA ILE A 149 -3.44 -2.39 -11.20
C ILE A 149 -3.33 -3.82 -10.67
N THR A 150 -3.43 -4.77 -11.58
CA THR A 150 -3.22 -6.20 -11.33
C THR A 150 -2.07 -6.67 -12.20
N PRO A 151 -0.81 -6.59 -11.73
CA PRO A 151 0.33 -6.98 -12.54
C PRO A 151 0.24 -8.45 -12.96
N VAL A 152 0.31 -8.69 -14.26
CA VAL A 152 0.35 -10.05 -14.80
C VAL A 152 1.80 -10.49 -14.84
N LYS A 153 2.13 -11.66 -14.26
CA LYS A 153 3.46 -12.24 -14.41
C LYS A 153 3.77 -12.38 -15.90
N LYS A 154 4.78 -11.67 -16.39
CA LYS A 154 5.31 -11.88 -17.74
C LYS A 154 5.64 -13.36 -17.87
N ARG A 155 4.95 -14.09 -18.77
CA ARG A 155 5.37 -15.43 -19.16
C ARG A 155 6.82 -15.30 -19.62
N LYS A 156 7.74 -16.02 -18.97
CA LYS A 156 9.07 -16.23 -19.52
C LYS A 156 8.87 -16.92 -20.86
N THR A 157 9.03 -16.19 -21.92
CA THR A 157 9.14 -16.80 -23.26
C THR A 157 10.42 -17.64 -23.21
N GLN A 158 10.28 -18.95 -23.08
CA GLN A 158 11.37 -19.86 -23.34
C GLN A 158 11.68 -19.71 -24.83
N ARG A 159 12.82 -19.13 -25.11
CA ARG A 159 13.51 -19.28 -26.40
C ARG A 159 14.44 -20.46 -26.33
#